data_d6e28df3f1143e486d56b0772fb1b48f
#
_entry.id   d6e28df3f1143e486d56b0772fb1b48f
#
_cell.length_a   1.000
_cell.length_b   1.000
_cell.length_c   1.000
_cell.angle_alpha   90.00
_cell.angle_beta   90.00
_cell.angle_gamma   90.00
#
_symmetry.space_group_name_H-M   'P 1'
#
loop_
_entity.id
_entity.type
_entity.pdbx_description
1 polymer ?
#
loop_
_entity_poly.entity_id
_entity_poly.type
_entity_poly.pdbx_seq_one_letter_code
_entity_poly.pdbx_strand_id
1 'polypeptide(L)'
;MSISMKSILAAAVASLVVGNAMAADGTINFKGEITAAACSITGGAGTTVGGAAGNQTIDVNLGKISIDSLGGTAGGSIAGGTSLNLDCGKTGTGLTTVKLKFNPMSGSTIDPNNESLLKTVGTATGVGIGIYGSDGKLLNLSANETIDAPLDSKVQKDGEGNDITVYSAKLNLRAAYVKSGSVAPTAGSANGSLPFTLEYN
;
A
#
# COMPACT_ATOMS: atom_id res chain seq x y z
N MET A 1 -85.20 50.20 14.08
CA MET A 1 -84.68 49.17 14.97
C MET A 1 -83.21 48.97 14.60
N SER A 2 -82.42 49.40 15.50
CA SER A 2 -80.96 49.45 15.31
C SER A 2 -80.35 48.23 16.04
N ILE A 3 -79.57 47.47 15.31
CA ILE A 3 -78.72 46.47 15.92
C ILE A 3 -77.29 46.73 15.52
N SER A 4 -76.61 47.28 16.47
CA SER A 4 -75.16 47.50 16.40
C SER A 4 -74.43 46.21 16.63
N MET A 5 -73.70 45.73 15.66
CA MET A 5 -72.78 44.61 15.81
C MET A 5 -71.35 45.17 15.87
N LYS A 6 -70.80 45.15 17.07
CA LYS A 6 -69.40 45.49 17.32
C LYS A 6 -68.55 44.29 16.93
N SER A 7 -67.88 44.40 15.80
CA SER A 7 -66.91 43.44 15.36
C SER A 7 -65.57 43.67 16.15
N ILE A 8 -65.23 42.76 17.00
CA ILE A 8 -63.91 42.73 17.65
C ILE A 8 -62.93 42.09 16.68
N LEU A 9 -62.09 42.91 16.08
CA LEU A 9 -60.96 42.43 15.29
C LEU A 9 -59.84 42.02 16.22
N ALA A 10 -59.71 40.73 16.44
CA ALA A 10 -58.52 40.17 17.13
C ALA A 10 -57.41 40.07 16.08
N ALA A 11 -56.49 41.00 16.09
CA ALA A 11 -55.26 40.92 15.31
C ALA A 11 -54.30 39.91 15.97
N ALA A 12 -54.25 38.69 15.47
CA ALA A 12 -53.22 37.74 15.81
C ALA A 12 -51.89 38.15 15.15
N VAL A 13 -51.01 38.76 15.88
CA VAL A 13 -49.62 39.01 15.47
C VAL A 13 -48.88 37.67 15.52
N ALA A 14 -48.85 36.96 14.40
CA ALA A 14 -47.97 35.82 14.19
C ALA A 14 -46.55 36.40 14.04
N SER A 15 -45.79 36.38 15.14
CA SER A 15 -44.35 36.61 15.10
C SER A 15 -43.67 35.46 14.33
N LEU A 16 -43.39 35.69 13.06
CA LEU A 16 -42.50 34.84 12.27
C LEU A 16 -41.12 34.96 12.88
N VAL A 17 -40.76 33.99 13.77
CA VAL A 17 -39.37 33.76 14.15
C VAL A 17 -38.72 33.23 12.89
N VAL A 18 -38.12 34.07 12.08
CA VAL A 18 -37.20 33.68 11.02
C VAL A 18 -35.98 33.21 11.70
N GLY A 19 -35.97 31.91 12.05
CA GLY A 19 -34.75 31.24 12.44
C GLY A 19 -33.76 31.34 11.30
N ASN A 20 -32.72 32.11 11.45
CA ASN A 20 -31.57 32.07 10.58
C ASN A 20 -31.04 30.64 10.57
N ALA A 21 -31.53 29.79 9.70
CA ALA A 21 -30.89 28.54 9.38
C ALA A 21 -29.54 28.88 8.77
N MET A 22 -28.50 28.92 9.58
CA MET A 22 -27.14 28.98 9.09
C MET A 22 -26.87 27.62 8.42
N ALA A 23 -27.19 27.56 7.13
CA ALA A 23 -26.72 26.46 6.30
C ALA A 23 -25.21 26.64 6.19
N ALA A 24 -24.46 25.62 6.56
CA ALA A 24 -23.04 25.62 6.28
C ALA A 24 -22.84 25.59 4.75
N ASP A 25 -22.17 26.61 4.21
CA ASP A 25 -21.99 26.76 2.77
C ASP A 25 -21.13 25.65 2.16
N GLY A 26 -20.41 24.88 2.99
CA GLY A 26 -19.59 23.76 2.54
C GLY A 26 -18.77 23.13 3.67
N THR A 27 -18.08 22.08 3.31
CA THR A 27 -17.12 21.37 4.18
C THR A 27 -15.73 21.40 3.55
N ILE A 28 -14.73 21.83 4.30
CA ILE A 28 -13.33 21.75 3.89
C ILE A 28 -12.72 20.52 4.55
N ASN A 29 -12.28 19.56 3.76
CA ASN A 29 -11.60 18.36 4.25
C ASN A 29 -10.10 18.57 4.16
N PHE A 30 -9.42 18.56 5.28
CA PHE A 30 -7.96 18.52 5.36
C PHE A 30 -7.55 17.04 5.43
N LYS A 31 -6.79 16.61 4.42
CA LYS A 31 -6.22 15.26 4.37
C LYS A 31 -4.71 15.42 4.39
N GLY A 32 -4.06 14.73 5.30
CA GLY A 32 -2.61 14.72 5.43
C GLY A 32 -2.19 13.54 6.28
N GLU A 33 -0.97 13.11 6.08
CA GLU A 33 -0.33 12.08 6.86
C GLU A 33 0.96 12.65 7.43
N ILE A 34 1.23 12.40 8.71
CA ILE A 34 2.49 12.74 9.35
C ILE A 34 3.23 11.43 9.55
N THR A 35 4.30 11.23 8.79
CA THR A 35 5.16 10.05 8.92
C THR A 35 6.36 10.39 9.80
N ALA A 36 6.73 9.48 10.70
CA ALA A 36 7.90 9.65 11.56
C ALA A 36 9.22 9.60 10.77
N ALA A 37 9.25 8.80 9.71
CA ALA A 37 10.36 8.69 8.76
C ALA A 37 9.80 8.43 7.36
N ALA A 38 10.39 9.05 6.37
CA ALA A 38 10.11 8.78 4.97
C ALA A 38 11.43 8.41 4.29
N CYS A 39 11.74 7.11 4.25
CA CYS A 39 12.92 6.62 3.56
C CYS A 39 12.70 6.65 2.05
N SER A 40 13.70 7.03 1.30
CA SER A 40 13.70 6.81 -0.14
C SER A 40 14.03 5.35 -0.43
N ILE A 41 13.33 4.77 -1.41
CA ILE A 41 13.54 3.38 -1.82
C ILE A 41 14.28 3.38 -3.16
N THR A 42 15.29 2.51 -3.25
CA THR A 42 15.92 2.18 -4.52
C THR A 42 15.85 0.67 -4.75
N GLY A 43 15.59 0.28 -5.98
CA GLY A 43 15.46 -1.13 -6.36
C GLY A 43 16.80 -1.79 -6.69
N GLY A 44 16.91 -3.08 -6.42
CA GLY A 44 17.99 -3.93 -6.92
C GLY A 44 17.80 -4.27 -8.41
N ALA A 45 18.59 -5.23 -8.90
CA ALA A 45 18.51 -5.68 -10.30
C ALA A 45 17.10 -6.12 -10.69
N GLY A 46 16.63 -5.70 -11.85
CA GLY A 46 15.29 -6.03 -12.36
C GLY A 46 14.14 -5.25 -11.71
N THR A 47 14.46 -4.23 -10.92
CA THR A 47 13.47 -3.41 -10.21
C THR A 47 13.70 -1.93 -10.52
N THR A 48 12.64 -1.23 -10.89
CA THR A 48 12.63 0.23 -11.01
C THR A 48 11.74 0.84 -9.95
N VAL A 49 12.16 1.97 -9.41
CA VAL A 49 11.41 2.70 -8.39
C VAL A 49 11.17 4.12 -8.89
N GLY A 50 9.93 4.53 -8.89
CA GLY A 50 9.49 5.89 -9.25
C GLY A 50 8.68 6.53 -8.13
N GLY A 51 8.52 7.86 -8.19
CA GLY A 51 7.78 8.63 -7.19
C GLY A 51 8.66 9.22 -6.10
N ALA A 52 8.08 10.04 -5.25
CA ALA A 52 8.73 10.65 -4.10
C ALA A 52 8.64 9.75 -2.86
N ALA A 53 9.53 9.94 -1.90
CA ALA A 53 9.47 9.25 -0.62
C ALA A 53 8.06 9.37 0.00
N GLY A 54 7.51 8.26 0.50
CA GLY A 54 6.14 8.17 1.01
C GLY A 54 5.06 7.92 -0.05
N ASN A 55 5.37 8.03 -1.36
CA ASN A 55 4.43 7.69 -2.44
C ASN A 55 5.18 7.12 -3.65
N GLN A 56 5.78 5.95 -3.45
CA GLN A 56 6.64 5.32 -4.44
C GLN A 56 5.95 4.15 -5.11
N THR A 57 6.21 3.98 -6.40
CA THR A 57 5.83 2.79 -7.17
C THR A 57 7.07 1.95 -7.42
N ILE A 58 6.97 0.66 -7.17
CA ILE A 58 8.04 -0.31 -7.35
C ILE A 58 7.61 -1.29 -8.44
N ASP A 59 8.29 -1.25 -9.56
CA ASP A 59 8.06 -2.19 -10.67
C ASP A 59 9.10 -3.29 -10.64
N VAL A 60 8.65 -4.52 -10.44
CA VAL A 60 9.48 -5.73 -10.43
C VAL A 60 9.24 -6.52 -11.71
N ASN A 61 10.27 -6.68 -12.51
CA ASN A 61 10.19 -7.47 -13.74
C ASN A 61 10.38 -8.97 -13.44
N LEU A 62 9.33 -9.74 -13.57
CA LEU A 62 9.35 -11.20 -13.36
C LEU A 62 9.85 -11.98 -14.59
N GLY A 63 10.08 -11.32 -15.72
CA GLY A 63 10.58 -11.96 -16.93
C GLY A 63 9.55 -12.86 -17.62
N LYS A 64 10.06 -13.72 -18.49
CA LYS A 64 9.27 -14.73 -19.22
C LYS A 64 9.59 -16.12 -18.66
N ILE A 65 8.57 -16.86 -18.29
CA ILE A 65 8.69 -18.20 -17.68
C ILE A 65 7.88 -19.19 -18.50
N SER A 66 8.44 -20.38 -18.71
CA SER A 66 7.70 -21.48 -19.35
C SER A 66 6.62 -22.02 -18.41
N ILE A 67 5.47 -22.40 -18.97
CA ILE A 67 4.41 -23.09 -18.23
C ILE A 67 4.93 -24.35 -17.54
N ASP A 68 5.82 -25.09 -18.19
CA ASP A 68 6.40 -26.33 -17.65
C ASP A 68 7.28 -26.08 -16.41
N SER A 69 7.75 -24.83 -16.23
CA SER A 69 8.53 -24.41 -15.06
C SER A 69 7.65 -24.01 -13.87
N LEU A 70 6.34 -23.92 -14.02
CA LEU A 70 5.37 -23.59 -12.96
C LEU A 70 5.12 -24.80 -12.04
N GLY A 71 6.12 -25.63 -11.76
CA GLY A 71 6.04 -26.84 -10.98
C GLY A 71 5.38 -26.63 -9.62
N GLY A 72 4.39 -27.46 -9.34
CA GLY A 72 3.60 -27.41 -8.14
C GLY A 72 4.35 -27.93 -6.92
N THR A 73 5.12 -27.18 -6.29
CA THR A 73 5.46 -27.20 -4.86
C THR A 73 6.37 -26.01 -4.58
N ALA A 74 6.09 -25.24 -3.58
CA ALA A 74 6.86 -24.15 -2.97
C ALA A 74 8.27 -23.92 -3.59
N GLY A 75 8.37 -23.33 -4.75
CA GLY A 75 9.63 -23.18 -5.45
C GLY A 75 9.50 -23.15 -6.96
N GLY A 76 8.35 -22.75 -7.49
CA GLY A 76 8.20 -22.42 -8.91
C GLY A 76 9.36 -21.54 -9.33
N SER A 77 9.77 -21.60 -10.57
CA SER A 77 10.90 -20.86 -11.13
C SER A 77 10.91 -19.44 -10.55
N ILE A 78 11.86 -19.17 -9.66
CA ILE A 78 11.95 -17.88 -8.97
C ILE A 78 12.25 -16.85 -10.03
N ALA A 79 11.23 -16.15 -10.47
CA ALA A 79 11.33 -15.22 -11.59
C ALA A 79 12.18 -14.00 -11.27
N GLY A 80 12.24 -13.59 -10.02
CA GLY A 80 13.04 -12.45 -9.63
C GLY A 80 13.19 -12.34 -8.11
N GLY A 81 14.42 -12.31 -7.62
CA GLY A 81 14.72 -11.75 -6.32
C GLY A 81 14.97 -10.26 -6.49
N THR A 82 14.37 -9.44 -5.65
CA THR A 82 14.72 -8.03 -5.58
C THR A 82 15.09 -7.66 -4.18
N SER A 83 16.04 -6.75 -4.06
CA SER A 83 16.32 -6.08 -2.81
C SER A 83 15.84 -4.65 -2.93
N LEU A 84 15.14 -4.17 -1.91
CA LEU A 84 14.79 -2.77 -1.75
C LEU A 84 15.74 -2.17 -0.75
N ASN A 85 16.54 -1.21 -1.20
CA ASN A 85 17.44 -0.46 -0.31
C ASN A 85 16.71 0.81 0.12
N LEU A 86 16.61 1.01 1.41
CA LEU A 86 15.97 2.16 2.03
C LEU A 86 17.06 3.10 2.54
N ASP A 87 17.00 4.34 2.12
CA ASP A 87 17.81 5.43 2.66
C ASP A 87 16.90 6.36 3.46
N CYS A 88 17.07 6.35 4.77
CA CYS A 88 16.29 7.14 5.71
C CYS A 88 17.03 8.42 6.14
N GLY A 89 18.27 8.65 5.66
CA GLY A 89 19.07 9.80 6.05
C GLY A 89 19.14 9.93 7.57
N LYS A 90 18.92 11.14 8.09
CA LYS A 90 18.94 11.44 9.53
C LYS A 90 17.60 11.09 10.24
N THR A 91 16.54 10.79 9.50
CA THR A 91 15.18 10.63 10.07
C THR A 91 14.97 9.31 10.80
N GLY A 92 15.90 8.37 10.69
CA GLY A 92 15.87 7.08 11.37
C GLY A 92 16.27 7.09 12.84
N THR A 93 16.55 8.24 13.45
CA THR A 93 17.03 8.33 14.84
C THR A 93 16.02 7.73 15.82
N GLY A 94 16.48 6.77 16.62
CA GLY A 94 15.65 6.08 17.61
C GLY A 94 14.84 4.90 17.04
N LEU A 95 14.90 4.67 15.74
CA LEU A 95 14.27 3.52 15.10
C LEU A 95 15.27 2.37 14.96
N THR A 96 14.78 1.15 15.04
CA THR A 96 15.61 -0.07 15.01
C THR A 96 15.23 -1.03 13.89
N THR A 97 14.01 -0.95 13.39
CA THR A 97 13.46 -1.90 12.43
C THR A 97 12.55 -1.19 11.43
N VAL A 98 12.59 -1.63 10.20
CA VAL A 98 11.60 -1.29 9.18
C VAL A 98 10.85 -2.55 8.79
N LYS A 99 9.53 -2.44 8.63
CA LYS A 99 8.63 -3.51 8.20
C LYS A 99 7.95 -3.12 6.91
N LEU A 100 8.05 -3.97 5.92
CA LEU A 100 7.26 -3.88 4.70
C LEU A 100 5.98 -4.68 4.89
N LYS A 101 4.86 -4.00 4.96
CA LYS A 101 3.53 -4.58 5.09
C LYS A 101 2.78 -4.43 3.77
N PHE A 102 2.22 -5.51 3.29
CA PHE A 102 1.35 -5.48 2.13
C PHE A 102 -0.09 -5.21 2.56
N ASN A 103 -0.79 -4.38 1.79
CA ASN A 103 -2.18 -3.99 2.04
C ASN A 103 -3.06 -4.48 0.88
N PRO A 104 -3.36 -5.77 0.78
CA PRO A 104 -4.20 -6.27 -0.28
C PRO A 104 -5.60 -5.67 -0.15
N MET A 105 -6.08 -5.07 -1.25
CA MET A 105 -7.45 -4.57 -1.29
C MET A 105 -8.42 -5.76 -1.30
N SER A 106 -9.35 -5.77 -0.36
CA SER A 106 -10.33 -6.84 -0.19
C SER A 106 -11.00 -7.21 -1.52
N GLY A 107 -10.88 -8.47 -1.91
CA GLY A 107 -11.56 -9.07 -3.06
C GLY A 107 -10.98 -8.79 -4.45
N SER A 108 -9.97 -7.91 -4.59
CA SER A 108 -9.45 -7.55 -5.91
C SER A 108 -7.99 -7.92 -6.16
N THR A 109 -7.17 -8.02 -5.11
CA THR A 109 -5.73 -8.26 -5.23
C THR A 109 -5.29 -9.66 -4.84
N ILE A 110 -6.07 -10.36 -4.02
CA ILE A 110 -5.78 -11.75 -3.62
C ILE A 110 -6.39 -12.73 -4.62
N ASP A 111 -5.64 -13.79 -4.93
CA ASP A 111 -6.12 -14.86 -5.80
C ASP A 111 -7.26 -15.62 -5.12
N PRO A 112 -8.43 -15.79 -5.78
CA PRO A 112 -9.58 -16.42 -5.17
C PRO A 112 -9.41 -17.91 -4.87
N ASN A 113 -8.41 -18.57 -5.49
CA ASN A 113 -8.13 -19.99 -5.29
C ASN A 113 -7.01 -20.23 -4.28
N ASN A 114 -6.22 -19.18 -3.94
CA ASN A 114 -5.12 -19.29 -2.97
C ASN A 114 -4.84 -17.93 -2.33
N GLU A 115 -5.23 -17.76 -1.09
CA GLU A 115 -5.10 -16.52 -0.32
C GLU A 115 -3.64 -16.05 -0.07
N SER A 116 -2.67 -16.91 -0.31
CA SER A 116 -1.24 -16.54 -0.25
C SER A 116 -0.72 -15.97 -1.56
N LEU A 117 -1.52 -15.96 -2.62
CA LEU A 117 -1.08 -15.47 -3.93
C LEU A 117 -1.74 -14.14 -4.27
N LEU A 118 -0.97 -13.30 -4.94
CA LEU A 118 -1.47 -12.11 -5.62
C LEU A 118 -2.18 -12.55 -6.91
N LYS A 119 -3.40 -12.06 -7.08
CA LYS A 119 -4.19 -12.30 -8.30
C LYS A 119 -3.51 -11.67 -9.51
N THR A 120 -3.44 -12.42 -10.59
CA THR A 120 -2.93 -11.91 -11.86
C THR A 120 -4.02 -11.30 -12.73
N VAL A 121 -3.63 -10.28 -13.47
CA VAL A 121 -4.42 -9.61 -14.51
C VAL A 121 -3.67 -9.75 -15.83
N GLY A 122 -4.39 -10.18 -16.87
CA GLY A 122 -3.81 -10.41 -18.18
C GLY A 122 -4.51 -11.53 -18.91
N THR A 123 -3.83 -12.13 -19.89
CA THR A 123 -4.39 -13.19 -20.75
C THR A 123 -4.04 -14.60 -20.26
N ALA A 124 -3.03 -14.75 -19.39
CA ALA A 124 -2.72 -16.04 -18.75
C ALA A 124 -3.81 -16.41 -17.72
N THR A 125 -4.09 -17.69 -17.58
CA THR A 125 -5.03 -18.26 -16.61
C THR A 125 -4.35 -19.31 -15.74
N GLY A 126 -4.91 -19.65 -14.58
CA GLY A 126 -4.40 -20.69 -13.69
C GLY A 126 -3.07 -20.36 -13.01
N VAL A 127 -2.72 -19.09 -12.93
CA VAL A 127 -1.47 -18.60 -12.29
C VAL A 127 -1.75 -17.43 -11.36
N GLY A 128 -1.00 -17.38 -10.26
CA GLY A 128 -0.92 -16.25 -9.34
C GLY A 128 0.54 -15.85 -9.14
N ILE A 129 0.80 -14.79 -8.39
CA ILE A 129 2.14 -14.37 -8.01
C ILE A 129 2.32 -14.61 -6.50
N GLY A 130 3.28 -15.45 -6.14
CA GLY A 130 3.72 -15.65 -4.77
C GLY A 130 4.80 -14.65 -4.39
N ILE A 131 4.69 -14.06 -3.20
CA ILE A 131 5.71 -13.20 -2.60
C ILE A 131 6.42 -14.01 -1.51
N TYR A 132 7.74 -14.00 -1.52
CA TYR A 132 8.57 -14.78 -0.60
C TYR A 132 9.49 -13.83 0.18
N GLY A 133 9.63 -14.09 1.45
CA GLY A 133 10.61 -13.41 2.29
C GLY A 133 12.04 -13.82 1.99
N SER A 134 12.99 -13.23 2.72
CA SER A 134 14.43 -13.55 2.63
C SER A 134 14.75 -14.99 3.01
N ASP A 135 13.93 -15.60 3.84
CA ASP A 135 13.98 -17.01 4.26
C ASP A 135 13.46 -18.00 3.19
N GLY A 136 12.92 -17.47 2.09
CA GLY A 136 12.31 -18.26 1.03
C GLY A 136 10.90 -18.78 1.34
N LYS A 137 10.30 -18.37 2.46
CA LYS A 137 8.93 -18.71 2.83
C LYS A 137 7.95 -17.86 2.04
N LEU A 138 6.89 -18.49 1.50
CA LEU A 138 5.77 -17.80 0.88
C LEU A 138 4.99 -17.02 1.95
N LEU A 139 4.81 -15.74 1.73
CA LEU A 139 4.00 -14.90 2.60
C LEU A 139 2.52 -15.20 2.42
N ASN A 140 1.79 -15.22 3.52
CA ASN A 140 0.34 -15.24 3.49
C ASN A 140 -0.19 -13.79 3.41
N LEU A 141 -0.61 -13.38 2.22
CA LEU A 141 -1.08 -12.01 1.97
C LEU A 141 -2.36 -11.69 2.75
N SER A 142 -3.21 -12.68 3.02
CA SER A 142 -4.44 -12.48 3.80
C SER A 142 -4.18 -12.36 5.30
N ALA A 143 -3.06 -12.91 5.79
CA ALA A 143 -2.66 -12.84 7.20
C ALA A 143 -1.88 -11.58 7.56
N ASN A 144 -1.70 -10.64 6.63
CA ASN A 144 -0.90 -9.42 6.82
C ASN A 144 0.53 -9.70 7.31
N GLU A 145 1.15 -10.79 6.85
CA GLU A 145 2.56 -11.08 7.13
C GLU A 145 3.46 -9.97 6.58
N THR A 146 4.53 -9.64 7.30
CA THR A 146 5.47 -8.57 6.97
C THR A 146 6.83 -9.12 6.55
N ILE A 147 7.59 -8.30 5.83
CA ILE A 147 9.03 -8.52 5.63
C ILE A 147 9.76 -7.49 6.47
N ASP A 148 10.50 -7.96 7.46
CA ASP A 148 11.19 -7.12 8.42
C ASP A 148 12.67 -7.04 8.09
N ALA A 149 13.27 -5.88 8.33
CA ALA A 149 14.71 -5.67 8.24
C ALA A 149 15.20 -4.75 9.36
N PRO A 150 16.42 -4.99 9.89
CA PRO A 150 17.03 -4.05 10.82
C PRO A 150 17.30 -2.72 10.11
N LEU A 151 17.23 -1.64 10.87
CA LEU A 151 17.64 -0.32 10.44
C LEU A 151 19.07 -0.09 10.92
N ASP A 152 20.00 -0.15 9.99
CA ASP A 152 21.43 0.03 10.25
C ASP A 152 21.76 1.52 10.32
N SER A 153 22.62 1.89 11.26
CA SER A 153 23.15 3.25 11.38
C SER A 153 24.61 3.32 10.98
N LYS A 154 24.98 4.41 10.30
CA LYS A 154 26.36 4.69 9.90
C LYS A 154 26.71 6.14 10.14
N VAL A 155 27.88 6.39 10.73
CA VAL A 155 28.44 7.74 10.82
C VAL A 155 29.16 8.07 9.52
N GLN A 156 28.89 9.23 8.96
CA GLN A 156 29.55 9.78 7.78
C GLN A 156 29.78 11.28 7.95
N LYS A 157 30.65 11.85 7.12
CA LYS A 157 30.85 13.30 7.08
C LYS A 157 29.80 13.95 6.19
N ASP A 158 29.27 15.07 6.64
CA ASP A 158 28.46 15.96 5.79
C ASP A 158 29.34 16.82 4.86
N GLY A 159 28.70 17.65 4.04
CA GLY A 159 29.42 18.55 3.12
C GLY A 159 30.29 19.60 3.81
N GLU A 160 30.12 19.81 5.10
CA GLU A 160 30.86 20.76 5.95
C GLU A 160 31.92 20.05 6.81
N GLY A 161 32.01 18.71 6.74
CA GLY A 161 32.95 17.89 7.47
C GLY A 161 32.51 17.47 8.88
N ASN A 162 31.27 17.74 9.29
CA ASN A 162 30.74 17.32 10.57
C ASN A 162 30.29 15.86 10.53
N ASP A 163 30.40 15.17 11.66
CA ASP A 163 29.89 13.82 11.80
C ASP A 163 28.36 13.81 11.86
N ILE A 164 27.73 13.07 10.95
CA ILE A 164 26.29 12.84 10.94
C ILE A 164 26.01 11.35 10.95
N THR A 165 24.97 10.95 11.67
CA THR A 165 24.47 9.57 11.63
C THR A 165 23.37 9.48 10.59
N VAL A 166 23.50 8.54 9.66
CA VAL A 166 22.50 8.20 8.66
C VAL A 166 22.03 6.77 8.87
N TYR A 167 20.80 6.51 8.47
CA TYR A 167 20.13 5.25 8.69
C TYR A 167 19.72 4.63 7.35
N SER A 168 19.87 3.32 7.25
CA SER A 168 19.48 2.57 6.05
C SER A 168 18.98 1.19 6.40
N ALA A 169 18.18 0.60 5.53
CA ALA A 169 17.74 -0.79 5.66
C ALA A 169 17.76 -1.49 4.30
N LYS A 170 17.82 -2.82 4.32
CA LYS A 170 17.73 -3.64 3.11
C LYS A 170 16.67 -4.71 3.29
N LEU A 171 15.58 -4.57 2.56
CA LEU A 171 14.51 -5.55 2.47
C LEU A 171 14.76 -6.48 1.28
N ASN A 172 14.87 -7.77 1.53
CA ASN A 172 15.04 -8.78 0.50
C ASN A 172 13.72 -9.52 0.31
N LEU A 173 13.19 -9.51 -0.90
CA LEU A 173 11.99 -10.24 -1.26
C LEU A 173 12.16 -10.92 -2.61
N ARG A 174 11.36 -11.93 -2.84
CA ARG A 174 11.29 -12.65 -4.11
C ARG A 174 9.84 -12.72 -4.56
N ALA A 175 9.64 -12.72 -5.86
CA ALA A 175 8.33 -12.97 -6.43
C ALA A 175 8.44 -14.03 -7.52
N ALA A 176 7.45 -14.89 -7.61
CA ALA A 176 7.41 -15.96 -8.59
C ALA A 176 5.99 -16.22 -9.07
N TYR A 177 5.85 -16.66 -10.32
CA TYR A 177 4.59 -17.21 -10.76
C TYR A 177 4.37 -18.61 -10.17
N VAL A 178 3.18 -18.85 -9.66
CA VAL A 178 2.77 -20.10 -9.03
C VAL A 178 1.46 -20.55 -9.65
N LYS A 179 1.30 -21.86 -9.84
CA LYS A 179 0.02 -22.42 -10.27
C LYS A 179 -1.06 -22.09 -9.24
N SER A 180 -2.20 -21.58 -9.71
CA SER A 180 -3.34 -21.23 -8.89
C SER A 180 -4.54 -22.09 -9.23
N GLY A 181 -5.12 -22.72 -8.20
CA GLY A 181 -6.31 -23.55 -8.35
C GLY A 181 -6.10 -24.83 -9.19
N SER A 182 -7.21 -25.36 -9.69
CA SER A 182 -7.24 -26.59 -10.49
C SER A 182 -7.18 -26.36 -11.99
N VAL A 183 -7.30 -25.12 -12.44
CA VAL A 183 -7.26 -24.76 -13.87
C VAL A 183 -5.83 -24.91 -14.37
N ALA A 184 -5.66 -25.55 -15.52
CA ALA A 184 -4.36 -25.67 -16.16
C ALA A 184 -3.82 -24.29 -16.56
N PRO A 185 -2.56 -23.97 -16.26
CA PRO A 185 -1.96 -22.72 -16.67
C PRO A 185 -1.94 -22.55 -18.19
N THR A 186 -2.22 -21.33 -18.66
CA THR A 186 -2.11 -20.96 -20.07
C THR A 186 -1.06 -19.90 -20.28
N ALA A 187 -0.45 -19.88 -21.47
CA ALA A 187 0.47 -18.83 -21.84
C ALA A 187 -0.25 -17.48 -22.01
N GLY A 188 0.40 -16.41 -21.61
CA GLY A 188 -0.16 -15.08 -21.72
C GLY A 188 0.56 -14.07 -20.81
N SER A 189 0.05 -12.85 -20.76
CA SER A 189 0.49 -11.86 -19.79
C SER A 189 -0.11 -12.14 -18.42
N ALA A 190 0.66 -11.93 -17.34
CA ALA A 190 0.24 -12.13 -15.97
C ALA A 190 0.88 -11.03 -15.10
N ASN A 191 0.18 -9.95 -14.89
CA ASN A 191 0.62 -8.82 -14.08
C ASN A 191 -0.12 -8.79 -12.74
N GLY A 192 0.45 -8.16 -11.73
CA GLY A 192 -0.21 -7.96 -10.44
C GLY A 192 0.24 -6.67 -9.81
N SER A 193 -0.62 -6.04 -9.02
CA SER A 193 -0.33 -4.84 -8.25
C SER A 193 -0.72 -5.06 -6.81
N LEU A 194 0.19 -4.73 -5.89
CA LEU A 194 0.01 -4.94 -4.46
C LEU A 194 0.43 -3.68 -3.70
N PRO A 195 -0.52 -2.95 -3.11
CA PRO A 195 -0.20 -1.82 -2.26
C PRO A 195 0.61 -2.24 -1.03
N PHE A 196 1.50 -1.36 -0.59
CA PHE A 196 2.34 -1.61 0.57
C PHE A 196 2.45 -0.37 1.46
N THR A 197 2.85 -0.59 2.69
CA THR A 197 3.21 0.44 3.67
C THR A 197 4.56 0.07 4.31
N LEU A 198 5.38 1.06 4.59
CA LEU A 198 6.56 0.89 5.44
C LEU A 198 6.21 1.36 6.84
N GLU A 199 6.40 0.48 7.82
CA GLU A 199 6.26 0.77 9.24
C GLU A 199 7.65 0.82 9.85
N TYR A 200 7.91 1.85 10.68
CA TYR A 200 9.20 2.09 11.31
C TYR A 200 9.06 1.98 12.83
N ASN A 201 9.86 1.14 13.48
CA ASN A 201 9.81 0.86 14.92
C ASN A 201 11.18 1.04 15.59
#